data_85a09da1b3d8a9fa71b9c1290db9d731
#
_entry.id   85a09da1b3d8a9fa71b9c1290db9d731
#
_cell.length_a   1.000
_cell.length_b   1.000
_cell.length_c   1.000
_cell.angle_alpha   90.00
_cell.angle_beta   90.00
_cell.angle_gamma   90.00
#
_symmetry.space_group_name_H-M   'P 1'
#
loop_
_entity.id
_entity.type
_entity.pdbx_description
1 polymer ?
#
loop_
_entity_poly.entity_id
_entity_poly.type
_entity_poly.pdbx_seq_one_letter_code
_entity_poly.pdbx_strand_id
1 'polypeptide(L)'
;MLFRSVEGRTALDLFAGSGQLGIEALSRGAAHCTFVDKGREPVSVIRENLKKTRLEERAEVVQADYSSYLKTCRRQFDLILLDPPYAEIFLETALKIISEIDILTNSGIIVCERPFEKSLPDDIPGLVRYRDYRYGKAAVTIFRRG
;
A
#
# COMPACT_ATOMS: atom_id res chain seq x y z
N MET A 1 0.02 -10.81 11.26
CA MET A 1 1.30 -10.32 11.75
C MET A 1 1.60 -8.89 11.32
N LEU A 2 1.65 -8.62 10.03
CA LEU A 2 1.93 -7.29 9.50
C LEU A 2 0.92 -6.23 9.93
N PHE A 3 -0.28 -6.64 10.28
CA PHE A 3 -1.38 -5.72 10.58
C PHE A 3 -1.69 -5.63 12.08
N ARG A 4 -0.72 -5.92 12.92
CA ARG A 4 -0.90 -5.87 14.37
C ARG A 4 -1.33 -4.50 14.89
N SER A 5 -0.79 -3.45 14.29
CA SER A 5 -0.97 -2.08 14.79
C SER A 5 -1.69 -1.19 13.80
N VAL A 6 -2.69 -1.74 13.07
CA VAL A 6 -3.42 -0.96 12.08
C VAL A 6 -4.68 -0.32 12.62
N GLU A 7 -5.09 -0.66 13.84
CA GLU A 7 -6.33 -0.13 14.40
C GLU A 7 -6.34 1.40 14.40
N GLY A 8 -7.41 1.98 13.84
CA GLY A 8 -7.56 3.42 13.73
C GLY A 8 -6.75 4.09 12.64
N ARG A 9 -5.92 3.35 11.91
CA ARG A 9 -5.05 3.93 10.88
C ARG A 9 -5.77 4.09 9.55
N THR A 10 -5.32 5.08 8.78
CA THR A 10 -5.78 5.32 7.41
C THR A 10 -4.80 4.66 6.45
N ALA A 11 -5.32 3.79 5.58
CA ALA A 11 -4.49 2.98 4.69
C ALA A 11 -4.67 3.33 3.22
N LEU A 12 -3.61 3.13 2.45
CA LEU A 12 -3.62 3.19 0.99
C LEU A 12 -3.11 1.87 0.44
N ASP A 13 -3.92 1.21 -0.37
CA ASP A 13 -3.55 0.00 -1.10
C ASP A 13 -3.32 0.41 -2.56
N LEU A 14 -2.06 0.68 -2.91
CA LEU A 14 -1.72 1.40 -4.16
C LEU A 14 -1.79 0.52 -5.41
N PHE A 15 -1.59 -0.77 -5.27
CA PHE A 15 -1.72 -1.76 -6.34
C PHE A 15 -2.71 -2.81 -5.88
N ALA A 16 -3.96 -2.40 -5.74
CA ALA A 16 -4.90 -3.14 -4.94
C ALA A 16 -5.30 -4.52 -5.48
N GLY A 17 -5.32 -4.69 -6.81
CA GLY A 17 -5.73 -5.96 -7.40
C GLY A 17 -7.13 -6.35 -6.98
N SER A 18 -7.26 -7.45 -6.24
CA SER A 18 -8.54 -7.89 -5.69
C SER A 18 -8.90 -7.18 -4.38
N GLY A 19 -8.00 -6.37 -3.85
CA GLY A 19 -8.22 -5.64 -2.60
C GLY A 19 -7.91 -6.44 -1.34
N GLN A 20 -7.27 -7.59 -1.47
CA GLN A 20 -7.06 -8.50 -0.35
C GLN A 20 -6.29 -7.85 0.82
N LEU A 21 -5.20 -7.14 0.54
CA LEU A 21 -4.40 -6.50 1.59
C LEU A 21 -5.17 -5.38 2.29
N GLY A 22 -5.80 -4.49 1.53
CA GLY A 22 -6.57 -3.39 2.11
C GLY A 22 -7.78 -3.87 2.89
N ILE A 23 -8.45 -4.91 2.40
CA ILE A 23 -9.58 -5.52 3.11
C ILE A 23 -9.10 -6.16 4.42
N GLU A 24 -7.96 -6.82 4.38
CA GLU A 24 -7.36 -7.38 5.60
C GLU A 24 -7.09 -6.29 6.63
N ALA A 25 -6.53 -5.15 6.18
CA ALA A 25 -6.27 -4.02 7.07
C ALA A 25 -7.58 -3.50 7.70
N LEU A 26 -8.63 -3.33 6.89
CA LEU A 26 -9.94 -2.90 7.38
C LEU A 26 -10.52 -3.89 8.38
N SER A 27 -10.40 -5.19 8.11
CA SER A 27 -10.88 -6.24 8.99
C SER A 27 -10.18 -6.24 10.33
N ARG A 28 -8.95 -5.75 10.37
CA ARG A 28 -8.17 -5.65 11.60
C ARG A 28 -8.27 -4.30 12.27
N GLY A 29 -9.19 -3.45 11.83
CA GLY A 29 -9.53 -2.22 12.53
C GLY A 29 -9.01 -0.94 11.92
N ALA A 30 -8.43 -0.96 10.71
CA ALA A 30 -8.07 0.29 10.04
C ALA A 30 -9.31 1.17 9.91
N ALA A 31 -9.14 2.46 10.12
CA ALA A 31 -10.26 3.39 10.08
C ALA A 31 -10.81 3.58 8.66
N HIS A 32 -9.92 3.55 7.67
CA HIS A 32 -10.28 3.79 6.29
C HIS A 32 -9.20 3.20 5.37
N CYS A 33 -9.59 2.75 4.19
CA CYS A 33 -8.64 2.31 3.18
C CYS A 33 -9.05 2.83 1.81
N THR A 34 -8.09 3.45 1.10
CA THR A 34 -8.24 3.82 -0.30
C THR A 34 -7.57 2.75 -1.14
N PHE A 35 -8.32 2.21 -2.09
CA PHE A 35 -7.86 1.16 -3.00
C PHE A 35 -7.63 1.77 -4.37
N VAL A 36 -6.44 1.62 -4.92
CA VAL A 36 -6.09 2.15 -6.24
C VAL A 36 -5.66 1.01 -7.15
N ASP A 37 -6.28 0.93 -8.30
CA ASP A 37 -5.86 0.00 -9.35
C ASP A 37 -6.23 0.60 -10.70
N LYS A 38 -5.40 0.38 -11.71
CA LYS A 38 -5.66 0.91 -13.05
C LYS A 38 -6.68 0.10 -13.82
N GLY A 39 -6.90 -1.16 -13.46
CA GLY A 39 -7.73 -2.08 -14.20
C GLY A 39 -9.20 -1.97 -13.85
N ARG A 40 -10.05 -1.97 -14.88
CA ARG A 40 -11.49 -1.94 -14.69
C ARG A 40 -11.99 -3.19 -13.96
N GLU A 41 -11.48 -4.35 -14.35
CA GLU A 41 -11.88 -5.62 -13.75
C GLU A 41 -11.46 -5.73 -12.28
N PRO A 42 -10.18 -5.47 -11.91
CA PRO A 42 -9.81 -5.44 -10.51
C PRO A 42 -10.64 -4.48 -9.67
N VAL A 43 -10.91 -3.29 -10.18
CA VAL A 43 -11.74 -2.31 -9.45
C VAL A 43 -13.14 -2.88 -9.19
N SER A 44 -13.74 -3.55 -10.17
CA SER A 44 -15.04 -4.19 -9.99
C SER A 44 -14.99 -5.28 -8.92
N VAL A 45 -13.93 -6.08 -8.92
CA VAL A 45 -13.74 -7.15 -7.94
C VAL A 45 -13.57 -6.57 -6.53
N ILE A 46 -12.80 -5.49 -6.39
CA ILE A 46 -12.63 -4.82 -5.10
C ILE A 46 -13.98 -4.37 -4.56
N ARG A 47 -14.79 -3.70 -5.38
CA ARG A 47 -16.11 -3.24 -4.96
C ARG A 47 -17.00 -4.37 -4.51
N GLU A 48 -16.98 -5.48 -5.24
CA GLU A 48 -17.76 -6.66 -4.89
C GLU A 48 -17.27 -7.26 -3.56
N ASN A 49 -15.96 -7.37 -3.36
CA ASN A 49 -15.40 -7.91 -2.13
C ASN A 49 -15.71 -7.00 -0.93
N LEU A 50 -15.69 -5.69 -1.11
CA LEU A 50 -16.06 -4.76 -0.05
C LEU A 50 -17.52 -4.90 0.36
N LYS A 51 -18.41 -5.13 -0.61
CA LYS A 51 -19.82 -5.40 -0.32
C LYS A 51 -19.99 -6.69 0.49
N LYS A 52 -19.34 -7.76 0.05
CA LYS A 52 -19.43 -9.06 0.71
C LYS A 52 -18.95 -9.02 2.15
N THR A 53 -17.94 -8.21 2.43
CA THR A 53 -17.35 -8.08 3.76
C THR A 53 -17.98 -6.96 4.58
N ARG A 54 -18.91 -6.20 4.00
CA ARG A 54 -19.59 -5.07 4.65
C ARG A 54 -18.63 -3.98 5.10
N LEU A 55 -17.59 -3.72 4.30
CA LEU A 55 -16.56 -2.74 4.63
C LEU A 55 -16.61 -1.49 3.74
N GLU A 56 -17.58 -1.41 2.84
CA GLU A 56 -17.62 -0.34 1.83
C GLU A 56 -17.72 1.07 2.39
N GLU A 57 -18.30 1.26 3.57
CA GLU A 57 -18.40 2.58 4.20
C GLU A 57 -17.06 3.12 4.68
N ARG A 58 -16.09 2.24 4.90
CA ARG A 58 -14.74 2.63 5.33
C ARG A 58 -13.74 2.54 4.20
N ALA A 59 -14.22 2.56 2.95
CA ALA A 59 -13.35 2.35 1.80
C ALA A 59 -13.66 3.35 0.69
N GLU A 60 -12.62 3.68 -0.07
CA GLU A 60 -12.72 4.42 -1.32
C GLU A 60 -12.01 3.61 -2.40
N VAL A 61 -12.62 3.46 -3.57
CA VAL A 61 -12.03 2.72 -4.69
C VAL A 61 -11.80 3.67 -5.83
N VAL A 62 -10.56 3.78 -6.29
CA VAL A 62 -10.16 4.70 -7.34
C VAL A 62 -9.55 3.91 -8.50
N GLN A 63 -10.11 4.06 -9.69
CA GLN A 63 -9.51 3.49 -10.90
C GLN A 63 -8.52 4.50 -11.47
N ALA A 64 -7.24 4.25 -11.27
CA ALA A 64 -6.18 5.14 -11.72
C ALA A 64 -4.85 4.40 -11.76
N ASP A 65 -3.95 4.87 -12.60
CA ASP A 65 -2.56 4.46 -12.55
C ASP A 65 -1.93 4.98 -11.26
N TYR A 66 -1.03 4.18 -10.66
CA TYR A 66 -0.44 4.52 -9.36
C TYR A 66 0.27 5.88 -9.36
N SER A 67 1.03 6.18 -10.42
CA SER A 67 1.78 7.43 -10.46
C SER A 67 0.86 8.64 -10.64
N SER A 68 -0.19 8.51 -11.44
CA SER A 68 -1.19 9.57 -11.59
C SER A 68 -1.92 9.83 -10.29
N TYR A 69 -2.29 8.77 -9.58
CA TYR A 69 -2.94 8.90 -8.27
C TYR A 69 -2.03 9.64 -7.29
N LEU A 70 -0.77 9.22 -7.17
CA LEU A 70 0.17 9.83 -6.24
C LEU A 70 0.39 11.31 -6.53
N LYS A 71 0.48 11.68 -7.81
CA LYS A 71 0.71 13.08 -8.21
C LYS A 71 -0.43 14.02 -7.87
N THR A 72 -1.64 13.48 -7.77
CA THR A 72 -2.83 14.29 -7.50
C THR A 72 -3.40 14.09 -6.11
N CYS A 73 -2.84 13.15 -5.34
CA CYS A 73 -3.33 12.84 -4.02
C CYS A 73 -3.07 13.97 -3.04
N ARG A 74 -4.08 14.36 -2.28
CA ARG A 74 -3.98 15.40 -1.25
C ARG A 74 -4.22 14.88 0.16
N ARG A 75 -4.36 13.58 0.30
CA ARG A 75 -4.56 12.92 1.60
C ARG A 75 -3.23 12.41 2.11
N GLN A 76 -3.16 12.23 3.42
CA GLN A 76 -2.05 11.53 4.06
C GLN A 76 -2.53 10.19 4.58
N PHE A 77 -1.63 9.22 4.60
CA PHE A 77 -1.91 7.86 5.05
C PHE A 77 -0.93 7.45 6.13
N ASP A 78 -1.42 6.67 7.08
CA ASP A 78 -0.60 6.06 8.12
C ASP A 78 0.03 4.76 7.66
N LEU A 79 -0.58 4.12 6.66
CA LEU A 79 -0.14 2.82 6.15
C LEU A 79 -0.27 2.82 4.64
N ILE A 80 0.84 2.63 3.95
CA ILE A 80 0.84 2.51 2.49
C ILE A 80 1.31 1.10 2.14
N LEU A 81 0.46 0.36 1.42
CA LEU A 81 0.72 -1.01 1.01
C LEU A 81 1.16 -1.02 -0.45
N LEU A 82 2.32 -1.59 -0.73
CA LEU A 82 2.89 -1.70 -2.06
C LEU A 82 3.15 -3.16 -2.39
N ASP A 83 2.26 -3.74 -3.19
CA ASP A 83 2.39 -5.11 -3.70
C ASP A 83 2.14 -5.11 -5.21
N PRO A 84 3.05 -4.48 -6.00
CA PRO A 84 2.84 -4.35 -7.44
C PRO A 84 3.06 -5.69 -8.15
N PRO A 85 2.36 -5.92 -9.28
CA PRO A 85 2.49 -7.18 -10.02
C PRO A 85 3.88 -7.40 -10.60
N TYR A 86 4.61 -6.33 -10.87
CA TYR A 86 5.98 -6.37 -11.39
C TYR A 86 6.85 -5.53 -10.46
N ALA A 87 7.16 -6.09 -9.30
CA ALA A 87 7.85 -5.37 -8.23
C ALA A 87 9.17 -4.75 -8.68
N GLU A 88 9.95 -5.43 -9.51
CA GLU A 88 11.24 -4.95 -10.00
C GLU A 88 11.12 -3.68 -10.85
N ILE A 89 9.94 -3.42 -11.43
CA ILE A 89 9.72 -2.25 -12.29
C ILE A 89 9.06 -1.11 -11.51
N PHE A 90 8.04 -1.41 -10.72
CA PHE A 90 7.19 -0.38 -10.13
C PHE A 90 7.57 0.01 -8.71
N LEU A 91 8.17 -0.90 -7.96
CA LEU A 91 8.35 -0.69 -6.52
C LEU A 91 9.32 0.47 -6.22
N GLU A 92 10.46 0.48 -6.89
CA GLU A 92 11.45 1.55 -6.72
C GLU A 92 10.87 2.91 -7.12
N THR A 93 10.18 2.95 -8.27
CA THR A 93 9.57 4.19 -8.75
C THR A 93 8.50 4.70 -7.79
N ALA A 94 7.65 3.80 -7.29
CA ALA A 94 6.61 4.18 -6.33
C ALA A 94 7.22 4.73 -5.05
N LEU A 95 8.24 4.07 -4.50
CA LEU A 95 8.91 4.53 -3.29
C LEU A 95 9.54 5.91 -3.49
N LYS A 96 10.15 6.12 -4.65
CA LYS A 96 10.77 7.40 -4.98
C LYS A 96 9.73 8.52 -5.03
N ILE A 97 8.61 8.29 -5.70
CA ILE A 97 7.54 9.28 -5.77
C ILE A 97 7.00 9.58 -4.36
N ILE A 98 6.73 8.54 -3.58
CA ILE A 98 6.21 8.70 -2.22
C ILE A 98 7.16 9.51 -1.36
N SER A 99 8.46 9.31 -1.51
CA SER A 99 9.47 10.04 -0.73
C SER A 99 9.51 11.54 -1.06
N GLU A 100 9.06 11.91 -2.25
CA GLU A 100 9.12 13.30 -2.74
C GLU A 100 7.83 14.08 -2.48
N ILE A 101 6.77 13.42 -2.03
CA ILE A 101 5.48 14.05 -1.77
C ILE A 101 5.08 13.86 -0.31
N ASP A 102 4.17 14.70 0.16
CA ASP A 102 3.73 14.67 1.56
C ASP A 102 2.48 13.79 1.71
N ILE A 103 2.66 12.48 1.54
CA ILE A 103 1.57 11.52 1.55
C ILE A 103 1.62 10.56 2.76
N LEU A 104 2.76 10.46 3.41
CA LEU A 104 2.93 9.58 4.56
C LEU A 104 2.95 10.42 5.84
N THR A 105 2.13 10.03 6.82
CA THR A 105 2.14 10.70 8.12
C THR A 105 3.47 10.49 8.84
N ASN A 106 3.76 11.31 9.86
CA ASN A 106 5.05 11.24 10.57
C ASN A 106 5.30 9.88 11.22
N SER A 107 4.26 9.21 11.71
CA SER A 107 4.38 7.88 12.29
C SER A 107 3.98 6.77 11.32
N GLY A 108 3.78 7.13 10.04
CA GLY A 108 3.32 6.19 9.03
C GLY A 108 4.40 5.23 8.57
N ILE A 109 3.95 4.12 8.01
CA ILE A 109 4.84 3.10 7.45
C ILE A 109 4.42 2.73 6.04
N ILE A 110 5.40 2.30 5.26
CA ILE A 110 5.20 1.76 3.91
C ILE A 110 5.59 0.29 3.98
N VAL A 111 4.67 -0.58 3.56
CA VAL A 111 4.90 -2.04 3.54
C VAL A 111 5.04 -2.48 2.09
N CYS A 112 6.24 -2.96 1.74
CA CYS A 112 6.56 -3.40 0.39
C CYS A 112 6.69 -4.91 0.35
N GLU A 113 5.89 -5.56 -0.50
CA GLU A 113 6.00 -6.99 -0.73
C GLU A 113 6.63 -7.24 -2.10
N ARG A 114 7.59 -8.16 -2.13
CA ARG A 114 8.34 -8.48 -3.34
C ARG A 114 8.88 -9.90 -3.31
N PRO A 115 9.29 -10.46 -4.48
CA PRO A 115 10.08 -11.70 -4.47
C PRO A 115 11.38 -11.48 -3.71
N PHE A 116 11.80 -12.46 -2.92
CA PHE A 116 12.98 -12.32 -2.06
C PHE A 116 14.26 -11.98 -2.84
N GLU A 117 14.43 -12.59 -4.01
CA GLU A 117 15.62 -12.38 -4.85
C GLU A 117 15.68 -10.99 -5.50
N LYS A 118 14.60 -10.21 -5.45
CA LYS A 118 14.57 -8.85 -5.98
C LYS A 118 14.89 -7.87 -4.87
N SER A 119 16.08 -7.26 -4.96
CA SER A 119 16.49 -6.29 -3.96
C SER A 119 15.79 -4.94 -4.16
N LEU A 120 15.70 -4.19 -3.06
CA LEU A 120 15.26 -2.80 -3.09
C LEU A 120 16.49 -1.91 -2.92
N PRO A 121 16.43 -0.66 -3.40
CA PRO A 121 17.50 0.29 -3.14
C PRO A 121 17.73 0.44 -1.64
N ASP A 122 18.97 0.50 -1.24
CA ASP A 122 19.33 0.68 0.17
C ASP A 122 19.04 2.09 0.66
N ASP A 123 19.06 3.05 -0.25
CA ASP A 123 18.97 4.46 0.09
C ASP A 123 17.92 5.16 -0.76
N ILE A 124 16.82 5.53 -0.14
CA ILE A 124 15.79 6.37 -0.74
C ILE A 124 15.70 7.61 0.14
N PRO A 125 16.08 8.79 -0.38
CA PRO A 125 16.06 10.01 0.42
C PRO A 125 14.70 10.24 1.07
N GLY A 126 14.71 10.51 2.38
CA GLY A 126 13.49 10.74 3.13
C GLY A 126 12.84 9.51 3.71
N LEU A 127 13.31 8.32 3.36
CA LEU A 127 12.79 7.07 3.88
C LEU A 127 13.89 6.24 4.54
N VAL A 128 13.55 5.58 5.63
CA VAL A 128 14.46 4.70 6.36
C VAL A 128 13.90 3.30 6.32
N ARG A 129 14.73 2.35 5.93
CA ARG A 129 14.39 0.94 5.99
C ARG A 129 14.33 0.53 7.47
N TYR A 130 13.14 0.16 7.92
CA TYR A 130 12.87 -0.10 9.32
C TYR A 130 12.98 -1.57 9.67
N ARG A 131 12.40 -2.45 8.85
CA ARG A 131 12.41 -3.90 9.06
C ARG A 131 12.31 -4.65 7.75
N ASP A 132 12.89 -5.87 7.73
CA ASP A 132 12.75 -6.82 6.65
C ASP A 132 12.28 -8.15 7.21
N TYR A 133 11.37 -8.80 6.49
CA TYR A 133 10.88 -10.13 6.81
C TYR A 133 10.96 -11.00 5.56
N ARG A 134 11.28 -12.28 5.76
CA ARG A 134 11.25 -13.24 4.66
C ARG A 134 10.20 -14.31 4.93
N TYR A 135 9.38 -14.58 3.94
CA TYR A 135 8.36 -15.62 3.96
C TYR A 135 8.53 -16.49 2.74
N GLY A 136 9.30 -17.61 2.87
CA GLY A 136 9.59 -18.47 1.73
C GLY A 136 10.32 -17.73 0.62
N LYS A 137 9.68 -17.59 -0.55
CA LYS A 137 10.23 -16.88 -1.70
C LYS A 137 9.87 -15.41 -1.74
N ALA A 138 9.05 -14.95 -0.81
CA ALA A 138 8.64 -13.56 -0.73
C ALA A 138 9.39 -12.83 0.38
N ALA A 139 9.50 -11.53 0.26
CA ALA A 139 10.06 -10.67 1.27
C ALA A 139 9.16 -9.46 1.48
N VAL A 140 9.15 -8.96 2.70
CA VAL A 140 8.41 -7.76 3.06
C VAL A 140 9.38 -6.79 3.70
N THR A 141 9.46 -5.59 3.15
CA THR A 141 10.29 -4.51 3.68
C THR A 141 9.39 -3.40 4.17
N ILE A 142 9.65 -2.90 5.37
CA ILE A 142 8.91 -1.80 5.95
C ILE A 142 9.80 -0.57 5.99
N PHE A 143 9.30 0.52 5.41
CA PHE A 143 9.96 1.83 5.46
C PHE A 143 9.16 2.78 6.34
N ARG A 144 9.85 3.77 6.89
CA ARG A 144 9.24 4.89 7.59
C ARG A 144 9.97 6.17 7.22
N ARG A 145 9.44 7.32 7.62
CA ARG A 145 10.11 8.60 7.38
C ARG A 145 11.43 8.67 8.14
N GLY A 146 12.43 9.19 7.46
CA GLY A 146 13.74 9.40 8.05
C GLY A 146 13.91 10.75 8.69
#